data_2b2e994536e1ae0440970ee07cdd3945
#
_entry.id   2b2e994536e1ae0440970ee07cdd3945
#
_cell.length_a   1.000
_cell.length_b   1.000
_cell.length_c   1.000
_cell.angle_alpha   90.00
_cell.angle_beta   90.00
_cell.angle_gamma   90.00
#
_symmetry.space_group_name_H-M   'P 1'
#
loop_
_entity.id
_entity.type
_entity.pdbx_description
1 polymer ?
#
loop_
_entity_poly.entity_id
_entity_poly.type
_entity_poly.pdbx_seq_one_letter_code
_entity_poly.pdbx_strand_id
1 'polypeptide(L)'
;MEARLDAVADAFEAGDFEAALAGAEGLLADAPELPEALHFRASALVELGRLEEAGKAFGQALKVAPEDLEILLSAADCLVCRAGEDREAVAEGLALCARGRRLAQKADDVEMLYEFLLLEGMGLNQMGECATALVSLDAALGHMPRSLDAQVERGIALFELCRFDEAKAAFEKVLKDAPDDPWAHHYLGLIAERRGDEKEAKRRFDKARALVPEEFPPPVELAEAEFDRAVEDAVKSLPRHAKQYLDNVTIAVEDLPSDEDLLGQDPPLSPSILGVFRGTPVGERSVMNAYELPASIVLYQRNLERFARTREELIEQIGITVMHEVGHLMGLDEDDLWQRGLD
;
A
#
# COMPACT_ATOMS: atom_id res chain seq x y z
N MET A 1 -28.91 30.29 7.24
CA MET A 1 -28.36 28.93 7.06
C MET A 1 -27.27 28.96 6.02
N GLU A 2 -27.59 29.32 4.78
CA GLU A 2 -26.67 29.40 3.62
C GLU A 2 -25.40 30.24 3.92
N ALA A 3 -25.49 31.48 4.34
CA ALA A 3 -24.33 32.32 4.67
C ALA A 3 -23.43 31.76 5.79
N ARG A 4 -23.96 30.90 6.64
CA ARG A 4 -23.12 30.18 7.68
C ARG A 4 -22.45 28.98 7.07
N LEU A 5 -23.08 28.31 6.12
CA LEU A 5 -22.48 27.21 5.38
C LEU A 5 -21.34 27.72 4.47
N ASP A 6 -21.58 28.83 3.77
CA ASP A 6 -20.56 29.55 2.98
C ASP A 6 -19.33 29.88 3.86
N ALA A 7 -19.56 30.40 5.07
CA ALA A 7 -18.47 30.71 5.99
C ALA A 7 -17.68 29.49 6.47
N VAL A 8 -18.31 28.31 6.56
CA VAL A 8 -17.64 27.05 6.87
C VAL A 8 -16.79 26.59 5.68
N ALA A 9 -17.35 26.70 4.46
CA ALA A 9 -16.61 26.38 3.24
C ALA A 9 -15.40 27.31 3.06
N ASP A 10 -15.58 28.64 3.23
CA ASP A 10 -14.49 29.61 3.16
C ASP A 10 -13.38 29.30 4.17
N ALA A 11 -13.73 28.93 5.41
CA ALA A 11 -12.76 28.55 6.44
C ALA A 11 -12.00 27.27 6.05
N PHE A 12 -12.70 26.28 5.51
CA PHE A 12 -12.11 25.03 5.06
C PHE A 12 -11.14 25.24 3.89
N GLU A 13 -11.55 26.03 2.89
CA GLU A 13 -10.70 26.38 1.74
C GLU A 13 -9.48 27.21 2.14
N ALA A 14 -9.61 28.05 3.19
CA ALA A 14 -8.49 28.80 3.76
C ALA A 14 -7.52 27.94 4.60
N GLY A 15 -7.81 26.66 4.82
CA GLY A 15 -7.04 25.76 5.67
C GLY A 15 -7.25 25.99 7.17
N ASP A 16 -8.25 26.79 7.57
CA ASP A 16 -8.62 26.97 8.98
C ASP A 16 -9.62 25.90 9.40
N PHE A 17 -9.11 24.66 9.51
CA PHE A 17 -9.91 23.49 9.78
C PHE A 17 -10.57 23.51 11.16
N GLU A 18 -9.98 24.20 12.12
CA GLU A 18 -10.58 24.38 13.44
C GLU A 18 -11.79 25.32 13.38
N ALA A 19 -11.70 26.42 12.63
CA ALA A 19 -12.84 27.30 12.40
C ALA A 19 -13.94 26.61 11.57
N ALA A 20 -13.58 25.84 10.56
CA ALA A 20 -14.52 25.06 9.76
C ALA A 20 -15.26 24.03 10.64
N LEU A 21 -14.53 23.30 11.50
CA LEU A 21 -15.13 22.34 12.44
C LEU A 21 -16.11 23.02 13.40
N ALA A 22 -15.70 24.11 14.04
CA ALA A 22 -16.54 24.85 14.97
C ALA A 22 -17.80 25.42 14.28
N GLY A 23 -17.64 25.92 13.06
CA GLY A 23 -18.75 26.43 12.23
C GLY A 23 -19.75 25.32 11.87
N ALA A 24 -19.25 24.16 11.44
CA ALA A 24 -20.06 22.99 11.12
C ALA A 24 -20.83 22.47 12.36
N GLU A 25 -20.17 22.36 13.51
CA GLU A 25 -20.82 21.98 14.77
C GLU A 25 -21.90 22.98 15.21
N GLY A 26 -21.63 24.28 15.00
CA GLY A 26 -22.63 25.32 15.24
C GLY A 26 -23.87 25.20 14.34
N LEU A 27 -23.69 24.79 13.07
CA LEU A 27 -24.80 24.49 12.16
C LEU A 27 -25.58 23.25 12.59
N LEU A 28 -24.88 22.22 13.00
CA LEU A 28 -25.47 20.94 13.46
C LEU A 28 -26.24 21.09 14.77
N ALA A 29 -25.92 22.06 15.61
CA ALA A 29 -26.70 22.37 16.81
C ALA A 29 -28.12 22.86 16.45
N ASP A 30 -28.28 23.59 15.32
CA ASP A 30 -29.55 24.07 14.84
C ASP A 30 -30.24 23.09 13.87
N ALA A 31 -29.45 22.36 13.07
CA ALA A 31 -29.91 21.41 12.07
C ALA A 31 -29.06 20.12 12.10
N PRO A 32 -29.35 19.16 13.01
CA PRO A 32 -28.52 17.98 13.27
C PRO A 32 -28.34 17.03 12.08
N GLU A 33 -29.24 17.11 11.10
CA GLU A 33 -29.24 16.25 9.90
C GLU A 33 -28.96 17.06 8.63
N LEU A 34 -28.21 18.16 8.72
CA LEU A 34 -27.76 18.91 7.53
C LEU A 34 -26.57 18.20 6.89
N PRO A 35 -26.73 17.59 5.69
CA PRO A 35 -25.68 16.74 5.09
C PRO A 35 -24.38 17.51 4.87
N GLU A 36 -24.43 18.72 4.35
CA GLU A 36 -23.26 19.55 4.06
C GLU A 36 -22.48 19.89 5.34
N ALA A 37 -23.17 20.17 6.44
CA ALA A 37 -22.50 20.45 7.70
C ALA A 37 -21.88 19.17 8.31
N LEU A 38 -22.53 18.01 8.15
CA LEU A 38 -21.96 16.71 8.54
C LEU A 38 -20.72 16.38 7.72
N HIS A 39 -20.74 16.67 6.42
CA HIS A 39 -19.61 16.50 5.50
C HIS A 39 -18.44 17.40 5.93
N PHE A 40 -18.64 18.72 6.04
CA PHE A 40 -17.57 19.63 6.48
C PHE A 40 -17.00 19.28 7.85
N ARG A 41 -17.84 18.85 8.79
CA ARG A 41 -17.37 18.37 10.09
C ARG A 41 -16.43 17.18 9.93
N ALA A 42 -16.81 16.19 9.12
CA ALA A 42 -16.03 15.00 8.90
C ALA A 42 -14.70 15.33 8.20
N SER A 43 -14.74 16.13 7.12
CA SER A 43 -13.56 16.54 6.36
C SER A 43 -12.58 17.38 7.20
N ALA A 44 -13.10 18.31 8.01
CA ALA A 44 -12.26 19.09 8.92
C ALA A 44 -11.57 18.22 9.98
N LEU A 45 -12.25 17.18 10.47
CA LEU A 45 -11.65 16.21 11.41
C LEU A 45 -10.53 15.40 10.75
N VAL A 46 -10.65 15.04 9.46
CA VAL A 46 -9.58 14.39 8.70
C VAL A 46 -8.34 15.28 8.65
N GLU A 47 -8.51 16.53 8.23
CA GLU A 47 -7.38 17.48 8.11
C GLU A 47 -6.72 17.82 9.46
N LEU A 48 -7.47 17.72 10.55
CA LEU A 48 -6.96 17.83 11.92
C LEU A 48 -6.31 16.53 12.45
N GLY A 49 -6.25 15.46 11.66
CA GLY A 49 -5.68 14.16 12.06
C GLY A 49 -6.56 13.36 13.06
N ARG A 50 -7.81 13.77 13.28
CA ARG A 50 -8.76 13.14 14.21
C ARG A 50 -9.57 12.03 13.51
N LEU A 51 -8.86 11.04 12.96
CA LEU A 51 -9.41 10.07 12.01
C LEU A 51 -10.55 9.21 12.59
N GLU A 52 -10.46 8.79 13.86
CA GLU A 52 -11.54 8.02 14.50
C GLU A 52 -12.85 8.82 14.60
N GLU A 53 -12.74 10.12 14.89
CA GLU A 53 -13.90 11.00 14.96
C GLU A 53 -14.44 11.33 13.57
N ALA A 54 -13.56 11.47 12.59
CA ALA A 54 -13.92 11.66 11.19
C ALA A 54 -14.74 10.49 10.66
N GLY A 55 -14.30 9.25 10.90
CA GLY A 55 -15.04 8.05 10.50
C GLY A 55 -16.45 8.00 11.08
N LYS A 56 -16.62 8.34 12.39
CA LYS A 56 -17.93 8.44 13.02
C LYS A 56 -18.79 9.53 12.39
N ALA A 57 -18.19 10.67 12.01
CA ALA A 57 -18.88 11.78 11.38
C ALA A 57 -19.31 11.43 9.95
N PHE A 58 -18.45 10.79 9.14
CA PHE A 58 -18.82 10.26 7.84
C PHE A 58 -19.93 9.23 7.93
N GLY A 59 -19.88 8.32 8.92
CA GLY A 59 -20.95 7.36 9.18
C GLY A 59 -22.29 8.02 9.50
N GLN A 60 -22.32 9.22 10.11
CA GLN A 60 -23.53 10.01 10.31
C GLN A 60 -23.98 10.66 9.02
N ALA A 61 -23.08 11.29 8.27
CA ALA A 61 -23.37 11.92 6.99
C ALA A 61 -23.96 10.92 5.98
N LEU A 62 -23.39 9.74 5.85
CA LEU A 62 -23.85 8.66 4.97
C LEU A 62 -25.19 8.05 5.39
N LYS A 63 -25.59 8.16 6.67
CA LYS A 63 -26.94 7.76 7.10
C LYS A 63 -28.01 8.76 6.64
N VAL A 64 -27.66 10.03 6.63
CA VAL A 64 -28.59 11.13 6.22
C VAL A 64 -28.65 11.23 4.69
N ALA A 65 -27.51 11.22 4.05
CA ALA A 65 -27.37 11.36 2.60
C ALA A 65 -26.60 10.18 1.98
N PRO A 66 -27.22 8.99 1.91
CA PRO A 66 -26.53 7.78 1.50
C PRO A 66 -26.08 7.75 0.04
N GLU A 67 -26.64 8.54 -0.83
CA GLU A 67 -26.32 8.57 -2.28
C GLU A 67 -25.58 9.86 -2.69
N ASP A 68 -25.15 10.67 -1.73
CA ASP A 68 -24.36 11.87 -1.98
C ASP A 68 -22.93 11.46 -2.39
N LEU A 69 -22.54 11.87 -3.59
CA LEU A 69 -21.26 11.44 -4.20
C LEU A 69 -20.06 12.09 -3.51
N GLU A 70 -20.18 13.33 -3.05
CA GLU A 70 -19.09 14.03 -2.37
C GLU A 70 -18.81 13.42 -1.00
N ILE A 71 -19.87 13.11 -0.25
CA ILE A 71 -19.74 12.43 1.05
C ILE A 71 -19.17 11.03 0.89
N LEU A 72 -19.64 10.28 -0.12
CA LEU A 72 -19.12 8.95 -0.43
C LEU A 72 -17.64 8.99 -0.80
N LEU A 73 -17.23 9.95 -1.63
CA LEU A 73 -15.84 10.08 -2.06
C LEU A 73 -14.94 10.46 -0.88
N SER A 74 -15.31 11.48 -0.11
CA SER A 74 -14.51 11.90 1.05
C SER A 74 -14.42 10.83 2.14
N ALA A 75 -15.49 10.06 2.36
CA ALA A 75 -15.46 8.93 3.29
C ALA A 75 -14.54 7.81 2.79
N ALA A 76 -14.61 7.50 1.50
CA ALA A 76 -13.74 6.49 0.89
C ALA A 76 -12.27 6.93 0.90
N ASP A 77 -11.97 8.20 0.58
CA ASP A 77 -10.62 8.76 0.65
C ASP A 77 -10.03 8.66 2.06
N CYS A 78 -10.81 9.01 3.07
CA CYS A 78 -10.40 8.88 4.47
C CYS A 78 -10.01 7.44 4.83
N LEU A 79 -10.75 6.44 4.34
CA LEU A 79 -10.50 5.03 4.61
C LEU A 79 -9.36 4.44 3.77
N VAL A 80 -9.19 4.89 2.53
CA VAL A 80 -8.14 4.39 1.65
C VAL A 80 -6.81 5.10 1.90
N CYS A 81 -6.83 6.44 1.98
CA CYS A 81 -5.59 7.23 1.96
C CYS A 81 -5.07 7.61 3.35
N ARG A 82 -5.91 7.59 4.40
CA ARG A 82 -5.54 8.08 5.74
C ARG A 82 -5.55 7.00 6.82
N ALA A 83 -6.12 5.82 6.57
CA ALA A 83 -6.18 4.74 7.56
C ALA A 83 -4.87 3.94 7.73
N GLY A 84 -3.83 4.26 6.96
CA GLY A 84 -2.54 3.58 7.01
C GLY A 84 -2.63 2.13 6.52
N GLU A 85 -2.07 1.18 7.29
CA GLU A 85 -2.00 -0.24 6.93
C GLU A 85 -3.26 -1.04 7.35
N ASP A 86 -4.34 -0.38 7.77
CA ASP A 86 -5.57 -1.04 8.18
C ASP A 86 -6.33 -1.61 6.96
N ARG A 87 -6.09 -2.88 6.67
CA ARG A 87 -6.72 -3.59 5.55
C ARG A 87 -8.25 -3.62 5.62
N GLU A 88 -8.83 -3.66 6.83
CA GLU A 88 -10.29 -3.66 7.00
C GLU A 88 -10.87 -2.28 6.62
N ALA A 89 -10.21 -1.21 7.03
CA ALA A 89 -10.59 0.15 6.64
C ALA A 89 -10.48 0.35 5.12
N VAL A 90 -9.39 -0.12 4.48
CA VAL A 90 -9.24 -0.04 3.03
C VAL A 90 -10.35 -0.82 2.32
N ALA A 91 -10.69 -2.03 2.79
CA ALA A 91 -11.78 -2.81 2.21
C ALA A 91 -13.15 -2.11 2.34
N GLU A 92 -13.43 -1.43 3.47
CA GLU A 92 -14.62 -0.60 3.63
C GLU A 92 -14.61 0.59 2.64
N GLY A 93 -13.46 1.26 2.49
CA GLY A 93 -13.27 2.33 1.51
C GLY A 93 -13.54 1.87 0.07
N LEU A 94 -13.02 0.71 -0.32
CA LEU A 94 -13.29 0.10 -1.63
C LEU A 94 -14.79 -0.21 -1.85
N ALA A 95 -15.51 -0.62 -0.80
CA ALA A 95 -16.96 -0.82 -0.88
C ALA A 95 -17.71 0.50 -1.12
N LEU A 96 -17.25 1.61 -0.51
CA LEU A 96 -17.78 2.96 -0.80
C LEU A 96 -17.45 3.40 -2.22
N CYS A 97 -16.22 3.18 -2.71
CA CYS A 97 -15.84 3.45 -4.10
C CYS A 97 -16.74 2.71 -5.09
N ALA A 98 -16.95 1.41 -4.89
CA ALA A 98 -17.82 0.61 -5.75
C ALA A 98 -19.28 1.11 -5.75
N ARG A 99 -19.76 1.67 -4.63
CA ARG A 99 -21.08 2.28 -4.52
C ARG A 99 -21.14 3.63 -5.24
N GLY A 100 -20.17 4.51 -4.96
CA GLY A 100 -20.07 5.84 -5.58
C GLY A 100 -19.92 5.75 -7.08
N ARG A 101 -19.07 4.86 -7.58
CA ARG A 101 -18.88 4.60 -9.01
C ARG A 101 -20.19 4.24 -9.73
N ARG A 102 -21.03 3.36 -9.12
CA ARG A 102 -22.33 3.01 -9.70
C ARG A 102 -23.29 4.19 -9.75
N LEU A 103 -23.29 5.04 -8.74
CA LEU A 103 -24.13 6.23 -8.68
C LEU A 103 -23.66 7.28 -9.68
N ALA A 104 -22.34 7.56 -9.75
CA ALA A 104 -21.75 8.48 -10.71
C ALA A 104 -22.03 8.03 -12.16
N GLN A 105 -21.88 6.74 -12.45
CA GLN A 105 -22.22 6.20 -13.76
C GLN A 105 -23.70 6.36 -14.11
N LYS A 106 -24.60 6.15 -13.14
CA LYS A 106 -26.05 6.36 -13.34
C LYS A 106 -26.43 7.84 -13.56
N ALA A 107 -25.68 8.74 -12.93
CA ALA A 107 -25.84 10.18 -13.05
C ALA A 107 -25.16 10.78 -14.30
N ASP A 108 -24.38 9.97 -15.03
CA ASP A 108 -23.51 10.41 -16.14
C ASP A 108 -22.46 11.46 -15.68
N ASP A 109 -22.06 11.38 -14.41
CA ASP A 109 -21.07 12.24 -13.79
C ASP A 109 -19.67 11.66 -14.02
N VAL A 110 -19.03 12.15 -15.08
CA VAL A 110 -17.72 11.65 -15.54
C VAL A 110 -16.60 12.03 -14.56
N GLU A 111 -16.70 13.17 -13.90
CA GLU A 111 -15.69 13.64 -12.95
C GLU A 111 -15.70 12.76 -11.69
N MET A 112 -16.86 12.60 -11.08
CA MET A 112 -16.99 11.70 -9.92
C MET A 112 -16.67 10.24 -10.27
N LEU A 113 -17.02 9.80 -11.48
CA LEU A 113 -16.68 8.46 -11.93
C LEU A 113 -15.17 8.26 -12.00
N TYR A 114 -14.42 9.24 -12.50
CA TYR A 114 -12.98 9.22 -12.53
C TYR A 114 -12.40 9.17 -11.11
N GLU A 115 -12.85 10.03 -10.20
CA GLU A 115 -12.34 10.06 -8.81
C GLU A 115 -12.54 8.72 -8.10
N PHE A 116 -13.72 8.11 -8.20
CA PHE A 116 -13.96 6.79 -7.61
C PHE A 116 -13.11 5.68 -8.24
N LEU A 117 -12.87 5.73 -9.55
CA LEU A 117 -12.01 4.75 -10.23
C LEU A 117 -10.54 4.89 -9.83
N LEU A 118 -10.05 6.12 -9.67
CA LEU A 118 -8.70 6.38 -9.19
C LEU A 118 -8.53 5.86 -7.78
N LEU A 119 -9.41 6.24 -6.88
CA LEU A 119 -9.37 5.83 -5.48
C LEU A 119 -9.53 4.30 -5.30
N GLU A 120 -10.39 3.67 -6.12
CA GLU A 120 -10.52 2.21 -6.17
C GLU A 120 -9.19 1.56 -6.59
N GLY A 121 -8.51 2.12 -7.59
CA GLY A 121 -7.19 1.65 -8.02
C GLY A 121 -6.13 1.79 -6.96
N MET A 122 -6.08 2.91 -6.24
CA MET A 122 -5.17 3.15 -5.12
C MET A 122 -5.39 2.12 -3.99
N GLY A 123 -6.65 1.95 -3.56
CA GLY A 123 -6.98 0.99 -2.50
C GLY A 123 -6.67 -0.46 -2.90
N LEU A 124 -6.91 -0.84 -4.16
CA LEU A 124 -6.57 -2.17 -4.67
C LEU A 124 -5.05 -2.39 -4.74
N ASN A 125 -4.25 -1.37 -5.08
CA ASN A 125 -2.79 -1.44 -5.00
C ASN A 125 -2.33 -1.70 -3.56
N GLN A 126 -2.89 -0.99 -2.57
CA GLN A 126 -2.58 -1.19 -1.15
C GLN A 126 -2.96 -2.60 -0.67
N MET A 127 -4.04 -3.16 -1.20
CA MET A 127 -4.47 -4.54 -0.88
C MET A 127 -3.63 -5.61 -1.57
N GLY A 128 -2.71 -5.23 -2.49
CA GLY A 128 -1.94 -6.17 -3.32
C GLY A 128 -2.73 -6.74 -4.51
N GLU A 129 -3.96 -6.25 -4.74
CA GLU A 129 -4.83 -6.67 -5.86
C GLU A 129 -4.50 -5.92 -7.15
N CYS A 130 -3.21 -5.84 -7.49
CA CYS A 130 -2.68 -4.98 -8.55
C CYS A 130 -3.25 -5.30 -9.94
N ALA A 131 -3.62 -6.56 -10.21
CA ALA A 131 -4.28 -6.93 -11.46
C ALA A 131 -5.67 -6.28 -11.60
N THR A 132 -6.44 -6.24 -10.51
CA THR A 132 -7.74 -5.56 -10.45
C THR A 132 -7.57 -4.04 -10.46
N ALA A 133 -6.55 -3.53 -9.76
CA ALA A 133 -6.20 -2.11 -9.75
C ALA A 133 -5.95 -1.57 -11.17
N LEU A 134 -5.23 -2.31 -12.02
CA LEU A 134 -4.99 -1.92 -13.41
C LEU A 134 -6.28 -1.71 -14.20
N VAL A 135 -7.31 -2.51 -13.95
CA VAL A 135 -8.61 -2.37 -14.64
C VAL A 135 -9.27 -1.05 -14.28
N SER A 136 -9.28 -0.70 -12.99
CA SER A 136 -9.87 0.56 -12.50
C SER A 136 -9.05 1.77 -12.95
N LEU A 137 -7.72 1.68 -12.90
CA LEU A 137 -6.81 2.76 -13.32
C LEU A 137 -6.82 2.98 -14.84
N ASP A 138 -6.88 1.93 -15.65
CA ASP A 138 -7.03 2.04 -17.10
C ASP A 138 -8.39 2.67 -17.47
N ALA A 139 -9.46 2.36 -16.72
CA ALA A 139 -10.75 3.01 -16.89
C ALA A 139 -10.72 4.49 -16.47
N ALA A 140 -10.08 4.83 -15.34
CA ALA A 140 -9.85 6.21 -14.92
C ALA A 140 -9.10 7.02 -15.99
N LEU A 141 -8.01 6.46 -16.54
CA LEU A 141 -7.27 7.07 -17.64
C LEU A 141 -8.05 7.16 -18.96
N GLY A 142 -9.06 6.30 -19.13
CA GLY A 142 -10.02 6.42 -20.22
C GLY A 142 -10.86 7.71 -20.15
N HIS A 143 -11.20 8.14 -18.93
CA HIS A 143 -11.91 9.38 -18.67
C HIS A 143 -10.96 10.59 -18.63
N MET A 144 -9.83 10.47 -17.91
CA MET A 144 -8.84 11.55 -17.76
C MET A 144 -7.42 11.08 -18.18
N PRO A 145 -7.11 11.07 -19.50
CA PRO A 145 -5.85 10.49 -20.03
C PRO A 145 -4.56 11.19 -19.57
N ARG A 146 -4.66 12.39 -19.01
CA ARG A 146 -3.53 13.18 -18.51
C ARG A 146 -3.40 13.22 -17.01
N SER A 147 -4.22 12.48 -16.27
CA SER A 147 -4.09 12.37 -14.82
C SER A 147 -2.71 11.80 -14.49
N LEU A 148 -1.91 12.55 -13.76
CA LEU A 148 -0.61 12.10 -13.28
C LEU A 148 -0.77 11.05 -12.20
N ASP A 149 -1.70 11.25 -11.27
CA ASP A 149 -1.96 10.32 -10.16
C ASP A 149 -2.36 8.94 -10.69
N ALA A 150 -3.31 8.88 -11.62
CA ALA A 150 -3.71 7.61 -12.24
C ALA A 150 -2.56 6.97 -13.05
N GLN A 151 -1.66 7.75 -13.66
CA GLN A 151 -0.49 7.21 -14.36
C GLN A 151 0.57 6.68 -13.39
N VAL A 152 0.80 7.33 -12.26
CA VAL A 152 1.71 6.88 -11.20
C VAL A 152 1.16 5.57 -10.60
N GLU A 153 -0.09 5.56 -10.17
CA GLU A 153 -0.72 4.37 -9.58
C GLU A 153 -0.74 3.18 -10.54
N ARG A 154 -1.01 3.44 -11.82
CA ARG A 154 -0.90 2.41 -12.86
C ARG A 154 0.53 1.89 -13.01
N GLY A 155 1.52 2.76 -12.93
CA GLY A 155 2.94 2.38 -12.93
C GLY A 155 3.30 1.49 -11.74
N ILE A 156 2.78 1.79 -10.56
CA ILE A 156 2.93 1.00 -9.34
C ILE A 156 2.32 -0.39 -9.54
N ALA A 157 1.06 -0.48 -9.97
CA ALA A 157 0.42 -1.76 -10.24
C ALA A 157 1.20 -2.63 -11.25
N LEU A 158 1.74 -2.02 -12.29
CA LEU A 158 2.56 -2.72 -13.27
C LEU A 158 3.89 -3.22 -12.68
N PHE A 159 4.52 -2.44 -11.80
CA PHE A 159 5.73 -2.85 -11.09
C PHE A 159 5.45 -4.04 -10.18
N GLU A 160 4.40 -3.97 -9.37
CA GLU A 160 3.98 -5.05 -8.47
C GLU A 160 3.62 -6.35 -9.22
N LEU A 161 3.12 -6.25 -10.44
CA LEU A 161 2.88 -7.39 -11.34
C LEU A 161 4.13 -7.81 -12.13
N CYS A 162 5.32 -7.38 -11.76
CA CYS A 162 6.59 -7.68 -12.45
C CYS A 162 6.63 -7.28 -13.93
N ARG A 163 5.72 -6.38 -14.38
CA ARG A 163 5.69 -5.85 -15.75
C ARG A 163 6.64 -4.65 -15.87
N PHE A 164 7.92 -4.87 -15.54
CA PHE A 164 8.93 -3.81 -15.35
C PHE A 164 9.15 -2.90 -16.55
N ASP A 165 9.07 -3.41 -17.80
CA ASP A 165 9.23 -2.59 -18.98
C ASP A 165 8.07 -1.63 -19.17
N GLU A 166 6.84 -2.08 -18.88
CA GLU A 166 5.64 -1.27 -18.98
C GLU A 166 5.58 -0.24 -17.83
N ALA A 167 5.94 -0.66 -16.62
CA ALA A 167 6.08 0.24 -15.47
C ALA A 167 7.08 1.36 -15.75
N LYS A 168 8.26 0.99 -16.27
CA LYS A 168 9.29 1.97 -16.69
C LYS A 168 8.73 2.97 -17.68
N ALA A 169 8.07 2.51 -18.74
CA ALA A 169 7.48 3.39 -19.75
C ALA A 169 6.40 4.32 -19.16
N ALA A 170 5.60 3.84 -18.20
CA ALA A 170 4.60 4.64 -17.48
C ALA A 170 5.28 5.76 -16.68
N PHE A 171 6.25 5.44 -15.84
CA PHE A 171 6.96 6.44 -15.03
C PHE A 171 7.80 7.42 -15.88
N GLU A 172 8.43 6.96 -16.96
CA GLU A 172 9.13 7.85 -17.90
C GLU A 172 8.14 8.82 -18.57
N LYS A 173 6.89 8.43 -18.79
CA LYS A 173 5.85 9.31 -19.29
C LYS A 173 5.44 10.33 -18.25
N VAL A 174 5.25 9.94 -16.98
CA VAL A 174 4.98 10.85 -15.86
C VAL A 174 6.06 11.92 -15.78
N LEU A 175 7.35 11.55 -15.84
CA LEU A 175 8.47 12.50 -15.73
C LEU A 175 8.60 13.46 -16.92
N LYS A 176 7.89 13.25 -18.03
CA LYS A 176 7.84 14.24 -19.14
C LYS A 176 6.93 15.42 -18.77
N ASP A 177 5.83 15.16 -18.06
CA ASP A 177 4.85 16.16 -17.69
C ASP A 177 5.13 16.71 -16.28
N ALA A 178 5.66 15.87 -15.37
CA ALA A 178 6.06 16.19 -14.00
C ALA A 178 7.50 15.71 -13.72
N PRO A 179 8.54 16.47 -14.12
CA PRO A 179 9.95 16.07 -14.01
C PRO A 179 10.45 15.84 -12.57
N ASP A 180 9.71 16.36 -11.59
CA ASP A 180 10.01 16.26 -10.17
C ASP A 180 9.02 15.36 -9.41
N ASP A 181 8.36 14.43 -10.11
CA ASP A 181 7.51 13.45 -9.43
C ASP A 181 8.35 12.46 -8.61
N PRO A 182 8.19 12.42 -7.28
CA PRO A 182 9.07 11.63 -6.40
C PRO A 182 8.82 10.13 -6.54
N TRP A 183 7.57 9.71 -6.74
CA TRP A 183 7.20 8.31 -6.88
C TRP A 183 7.74 7.72 -8.18
N ALA A 184 7.60 8.45 -9.30
CA ALA A 184 8.17 8.04 -10.57
C ALA A 184 9.71 7.90 -10.50
N HIS A 185 10.39 8.80 -9.80
CA HIS A 185 11.82 8.65 -9.54
C HIS A 185 12.13 7.43 -8.70
N HIS A 186 11.39 7.19 -7.61
CA HIS A 186 11.60 6.04 -6.73
C HIS A 186 11.45 4.73 -7.49
N TYR A 187 10.33 4.51 -8.18
CA TYR A 187 10.09 3.25 -8.91
C TYR A 187 11.05 3.05 -10.10
N LEU A 188 11.46 4.11 -10.79
CA LEU A 188 12.54 4.02 -11.78
C LEU A 188 13.87 3.63 -11.14
N GLY A 189 14.12 4.02 -9.90
CA GLY A 189 15.25 3.58 -9.08
C GLY A 189 15.20 2.08 -8.82
N LEU A 190 14.06 1.56 -8.34
CA LEU A 190 13.83 0.13 -8.10
C LEU A 190 14.03 -0.71 -9.38
N ILE A 191 13.50 -0.24 -10.50
CA ILE A 191 13.66 -0.91 -11.80
C ILE A 191 15.12 -0.92 -12.27
N ALA A 192 15.85 0.19 -12.07
CA ALA A 192 17.26 0.28 -12.42
C ALA A 192 18.13 -0.65 -11.55
N GLU A 193 17.85 -0.69 -10.25
CA GLU A 193 18.51 -1.58 -9.29
C GLU A 193 18.34 -3.06 -9.68
N ARG A 194 17.11 -3.50 -9.98
CA ARG A 194 16.85 -4.86 -10.48
C ARG A 194 17.59 -5.21 -11.76
N ARG A 195 17.91 -4.22 -12.59
CA ARG A 195 18.68 -4.38 -13.83
C ARG A 195 20.19 -4.31 -13.62
N GLY A 196 20.64 -4.11 -12.38
CA GLY A 196 22.05 -3.95 -12.02
C GLY A 196 22.65 -2.60 -12.44
N ASP A 197 21.81 -1.61 -12.79
CA ASP A 197 22.27 -0.23 -13.06
C ASP A 197 22.31 0.57 -11.75
N GLU A 198 23.28 0.24 -10.89
CA GLU A 198 23.48 0.85 -9.59
C GLU A 198 23.64 2.39 -9.66
N LYS A 199 24.25 2.88 -10.73
CA LYS A 199 24.46 4.33 -10.91
C LYS A 199 23.15 5.06 -11.16
N GLU A 200 22.32 4.52 -12.03
CA GLU A 200 21.01 5.09 -12.34
C GLU A 200 20.07 4.92 -11.13
N ALA A 201 20.06 3.75 -10.48
CA ALA A 201 19.29 3.49 -9.28
C ALA A 201 19.59 4.53 -8.18
N LYS A 202 20.88 4.72 -7.85
CA LYS A 202 21.29 5.72 -6.87
C LYS A 202 20.84 7.13 -7.24
N ARG A 203 21.03 7.52 -8.50
CA ARG A 203 20.62 8.86 -8.98
C ARG A 203 19.12 9.09 -8.80
N ARG A 204 18.32 8.06 -9.06
CA ARG A 204 16.86 8.12 -8.96
C ARG A 204 16.40 8.16 -7.50
N PHE A 205 16.95 7.31 -6.64
CA PHE A 205 16.65 7.33 -5.21
C PHE A 205 17.08 8.64 -4.54
N ASP A 206 18.26 9.16 -4.85
CA ASP A 206 18.73 10.45 -4.33
C ASP A 206 17.79 11.59 -4.75
N LYS A 207 17.22 11.53 -5.98
CA LYS A 207 16.25 12.53 -6.44
C LYS A 207 14.92 12.42 -5.69
N ALA A 208 14.35 11.22 -5.56
CA ALA A 208 13.11 10.99 -4.80
C ALA A 208 13.25 11.48 -3.35
N ARG A 209 14.34 11.12 -2.70
CA ARG A 209 14.67 11.56 -1.32
C ARG A 209 14.80 13.06 -1.19
N ALA A 210 15.42 13.71 -2.15
CA ALA A 210 15.58 15.18 -2.12
C ALA A 210 14.24 15.92 -2.26
N LEU A 211 13.25 15.29 -2.89
CA LEU A 211 11.91 15.84 -3.09
C LEU A 211 11.01 15.62 -1.86
N VAL A 212 10.97 14.42 -1.32
CA VAL A 212 10.14 14.05 -0.16
C VAL A 212 10.95 13.14 0.78
N PRO A 213 11.77 13.72 1.67
CA PRO A 213 12.67 12.95 2.54
C PRO A 213 11.94 12.03 3.54
N GLU A 214 10.74 12.41 3.96
CA GLU A 214 9.95 11.64 4.92
C GLU A 214 9.45 10.33 4.32
N GLU A 215 9.08 10.35 3.03
CA GLU A 215 8.58 9.17 2.31
C GLU A 215 9.72 8.25 1.84
N PHE A 216 10.84 8.85 1.44
CA PHE A 216 11.97 8.12 0.88
C PHE A 216 13.24 8.30 1.70
N PRO A 217 13.28 7.87 2.98
CA PRO A 217 14.49 7.94 3.79
C PRO A 217 15.61 7.06 3.19
N PRO A 218 16.86 7.26 3.59
CA PRO A 218 17.92 6.34 3.22
C PRO A 218 17.65 4.95 3.82
N PRO A 219 17.99 3.86 3.10
CA PRO A 219 17.88 2.51 3.66
C PRO A 219 18.74 2.36 4.92
N VAL A 220 18.30 1.52 5.83
CA VAL A 220 19.05 1.15 7.03
C VAL A 220 20.01 0.03 6.66
N GLU A 221 21.26 0.37 6.32
CA GLU A 221 22.26 -0.60 5.88
C GLU A 221 22.91 -1.30 7.09
N LEU A 222 23.03 -2.63 7.01
CA LEU A 222 23.89 -3.44 7.88
C LEU A 222 25.07 -3.99 7.10
N ALA A 223 26.23 -4.08 7.73
CA ALA A 223 27.33 -4.84 7.15
C ALA A 223 26.93 -6.32 7.03
N GLU A 224 27.35 -7.01 5.97
CA GLU A 224 27.05 -8.42 5.69
C GLU A 224 27.13 -9.32 6.94
N ALA A 225 28.24 -9.23 7.66
CA ALA A 225 28.45 -10.02 8.89
C ALA A 225 27.51 -9.62 10.07
N GLU A 226 26.92 -8.44 10.05
CA GLU A 226 25.92 -8.02 11.04
C GLU A 226 24.54 -8.53 10.64
N PHE A 227 24.23 -8.46 9.34
CA PHE A 227 23.00 -9.01 8.80
C PHE A 227 22.92 -10.52 9.03
N ASP A 228 23.98 -11.26 8.69
CA ASP A 228 24.08 -12.70 8.93
C ASP A 228 23.88 -13.06 10.41
N ARG A 229 24.47 -12.29 11.33
CA ARG A 229 24.26 -12.50 12.76
C ARG A 229 22.81 -12.25 13.17
N ALA A 230 22.18 -11.22 12.64
CA ALA A 230 20.77 -10.95 12.93
C ALA A 230 19.88 -12.11 12.48
N VAL A 231 20.14 -12.66 11.29
CA VAL A 231 19.46 -13.87 10.79
C VAL A 231 19.72 -15.08 11.69
N GLU A 232 20.98 -15.34 12.05
CA GLU A 232 21.32 -16.46 12.97
C GLU A 232 20.61 -16.32 14.33
N ASP A 233 20.56 -15.12 14.88
CA ASP A 233 19.96 -14.86 16.18
C ASP A 233 18.42 -14.95 16.09
N ALA A 234 17.81 -14.51 14.98
CA ALA A 234 16.41 -14.74 14.68
C ALA A 234 16.09 -16.25 14.67
N VAL A 235 16.86 -17.05 13.94
CA VAL A 235 16.71 -18.52 13.91
C VAL A 235 16.88 -19.15 15.29
N LYS A 236 17.85 -18.68 16.08
CA LYS A 236 18.06 -19.15 17.47
C LYS A 236 16.90 -18.78 18.39
N SER A 237 16.18 -17.69 18.13
CA SER A 237 15.06 -17.22 18.93
C SER A 237 13.75 -17.95 18.63
N LEU A 238 13.63 -18.62 17.47
CA LEU A 238 12.43 -19.35 17.08
C LEU A 238 11.96 -20.34 18.17
N PRO A 239 10.63 -20.51 18.34
CA PRO A 239 10.08 -21.51 19.23
C PRO A 239 10.53 -22.93 18.87
N ARG A 240 10.63 -23.81 19.88
CA ARG A 240 11.11 -25.21 19.67
C ARG A 240 10.28 -25.96 18.63
N HIS A 241 8.97 -25.73 18.58
CA HIS A 241 8.10 -26.40 17.62
C HIS A 241 8.31 -25.90 16.18
N ALA A 242 8.79 -24.68 15.96
CA ALA A 242 9.16 -24.17 14.65
C ALA A 242 10.56 -24.70 14.22
N LYS A 243 11.52 -24.69 15.15
CA LYS A 243 12.89 -25.15 14.87
C LYS A 243 12.99 -26.60 14.35
N GLN A 244 12.09 -27.48 14.78
CA GLN A 244 12.09 -28.86 14.32
C GLN A 244 11.85 -29.02 12.80
N TYR A 245 11.27 -28.01 12.15
CA TYR A 245 11.03 -28.02 10.71
C TYR A 245 12.25 -27.54 9.91
N LEU A 246 13.21 -26.90 10.55
CA LEU A 246 14.41 -26.37 9.90
C LEU A 246 15.50 -27.43 9.64
N ASP A 247 15.31 -28.66 10.09
CA ASP A 247 16.24 -29.75 9.77
C ASP A 247 16.30 -29.94 8.24
N ASN A 248 17.50 -29.73 7.67
CA ASN A 248 17.75 -29.74 6.21
C ASN A 248 17.10 -28.59 5.39
N VAL A 249 16.78 -27.47 6.01
CA VAL A 249 16.38 -26.24 5.35
C VAL A 249 17.55 -25.26 5.35
N THR A 250 17.90 -24.75 4.18
CA THR A 250 18.93 -23.71 4.06
C THR A 250 18.28 -22.34 4.24
N ILE A 251 18.88 -21.50 5.07
CA ILE A 251 18.51 -20.09 5.16
C ILE A 251 19.58 -19.29 4.44
N ALA A 252 19.19 -18.54 3.42
CA ALA A 252 20.06 -17.75 2.57
C ALA A 252 19.66 -16.27 2.59
N VAL A 253 20.62 -15.42 2.32
CA VAL A 253 20.43 -13.98 2.12
C VAL A 253 20.77 -13.67 0.67
N GLU A 254 19.88 -13.00 -0.04
CA GLU A 254 20.07 -12.51 -1.40
C GLU A 254 19.78 -11.01 -1.43
N ASP A 255 20.34 -10.29 -2.40
CA ASP A 255 20.13 -8.84 -2.52
C ASP A 255 18.66 -8.50 -2.80
N LEU A 256 18.10 -9.11 -3.84
CA LEU A 256 16.73 -8.88 -4.34
C LEU A 256 16.10 -10.20 -4.81
N PRO A 257 14.76 -10.30 -4.85
CA PRO A 257 14.06 -11.46 -5.38
C PRO A 257 14.45 -11.73 -6.84
N SER A 258 14.68 -13.00 -7.20
CA SER A 258 14.91 -13.39 -8.59
C SER A 258 13.61 -13.40 -9.40
N ASP A 259 13.70 -13.37 -10.73
CA ASP A 259 12.52 -13.51 -11.58
C ASP A 259 11.85 -14.89 -11.40
N GLU A 260 12.64 -15.93 -11.05
CA GLU A 260 12.10 -17.27 -10.77
C GLU A 260 11.21 -17.26 -9.51
N ASP A 261 11.62 -16.55 -8.47
CA ASP A 261 10.81 -16.40 -7.26
C ASP A 261 9.53 -15.63 -7.52
N LEU A 262 9.65 -14.51 -8.23
CA LEU A 262 8.53 -13.60 -8.46
C LEU A 262 7.48 -14.21 -9.40
N LEU A 263 7.93 -14.86 -10.48
CA LEU A 263 7.05 -15.36 -11.55
C LEU A 263 6.66 -16.84 -11.36
N GLY A 264 7.01 -17.43 -10.22
CA GLY A 264 6.71 -18.83 -9.90
C GLY A 264 5.23 -19.12 -9.68
N GLN A 265 4.41 -18.10 -9.53
CA GLN A 265 2.96 -18.19 -9.32
C GLN A 265 2.20 -17.12 -10.10
N ASP A 266 0.85 -17.24 -10.16
CA ASP A 266 -0.05 -16.29 -10.81
C ASP A 266 -1.19 -15.92 -9.83
N PRO A 267 -1.33 -14.66 -9.42
CA PRO A 267 -0.48 -13.53 -9.77
C PRO A 267 0.97 -13.66 -9.24
N PRO A 268 1.95 -12.93 -9.84
CA PRO A 268 3.33 -12.94 -9.38
C PRO A 268 3.45 -12.36 -7.98
N LEU A 269 4.51 -12.75 -7.26
CA LEU A 269 4.86 -12.11 -5.99
C LEU A 269 5.32 -10.67 -6.22
N SER A 270 5.05 -9.80 -5.24
CA SER A 270 5.56 -8.42 -5.25
C SER A 270 7.09 -8.40 -5.31
N PRO A 271 7.71 -7.55 -6.14
CA PRO A 271 9.15 -7.35 -6.13
C PRO A 271 9.70 -6.81 -4.81
N SER A 272 8.84 -6.33 -3.94
CA SER A 272 9.17 -5.75 -2.63
C SER A 272 9.07 -6.74 -1.47
N ILE A 273 8.81 -8.04 -1.72
CA ILE A 273 8.79 -9.07 -0.67
C ILE A 273 10.10 -9.09 0.13
N LEU A 274 9.98 -9.38 1.41
CA LEU A 274 11.10 -9.39 2.35
C LEU A 274 11.78 -10.74 2.46
N GLY A 275 11.06 -11.82 2.14
CA GLY A 275 11.55 -13.18 2.12
C GLY A 275 10.71 -14.07 1.21
N VAL A 276 11.13 -15.33 1.06
CA VAL A 276 10.35 -16.37 0.38
C VAL A 276 10.77 -17.75 0.85
N PHE A 277 9.81 -18.62 1.06
CA PHE A 277 10.05 -20.06 1.20
C PHE A 277 10.07 -20.71 -0.19
N ARG A 278 11.20 -21.36 -0.53
CA ARG A 278 11.34 -22.16 -1.74
C ARG A 278 11.26 -23.64 -1.39
N GLY A 279 10.31 -24.37 -1.93
CA GLY A 279 10.19 -25.82 -1.73
C GLY A 279 8.75 -26.27 -1.51
N THR A 280 8.59 -27.53 -1.12
CA THR A 280 7.29 -28.11 -0.78
C THR A 280 7.07 -28.05 0.73
N PRO A 281 5.92 -27.49 1.21
CA PRO A 281 5.57 -27.49 2.62
C PRO A 281 5.64 -28.90 3.24
N VAL A 282 5.99 -28.97 4.52
CA VAL A 282 6.23 -30.27 5.20
C VAL A 282 5.01 -31.19 5.13
N GLY A 283 3.79 -30.63 5.20
CA GLY A 283 2.53 -31.40 5.13
C GLY A 283 2.23 -31.99 3.76
N GLU A 284 2.85 -31.50 2.69
CA GLU A 284 2.61 -31.89 1.30
C GLU A 284 3.73 -32.79 0.72
N ARG A 285 4.80 -33.00 1.47
CA ARG A 285 5.94 -33.82 1.03
C ARG A 285 5.51 -35.27 0.84
N SER A 286 5.68 -35.78 -0.39
CA SER A 286 5.40 -37.16 -0.72
C SER A 286 6.68 -38.01 -0.64
N VAL A 287 6.61 -39.15 0.06
CA VAL A 287 7.73 -40.12 0.18
C VAL A 287 8.12 -40.70 -1.19
N MET A 288 7.33 -40.50 -2.22
CA MET A 288 7.56 -41.03 -3.57
C MET A 288 8.25 -40.09 -4.55
N ASN A 289 8.45 -38.79 -4.22
CA ASN A 289 9.10 -37.83 -5.10
C ASN A 289 10.60 -37.73 -4.80
N ALA A 290 11.42 -38.49 -5.51
CA ALA A 290 12.88 -38.47 -5.40
C ALA A 290 13.58 -37.24 -5.99
N TYR A 291 12.80 -36.24 -6.47
CA TYR A 291 13.27 -35.04 -7.15
C TYR A 291 12.81 -33.74 -6.47
N GLU A 292 12.48 -33.77 -5.18
CA GLU A 292 12.18 -32.54 -4.47
C GLU A 292 13.45 -31.69 -4.34
N LEU A 293 13.35 -30.42 -4.76
CA LEU A 293 14.40 -29.43 -4.51
C LEU A 293 14.58 -29.27 -2.99
N PRO A 294 15.82 -29.13 -2.50
CA PRO A 294 16.05 -28.88 -1.09
C PRO A 294 15.32 -27.59 -0.68
N ALA A 295 14.55 -27.67 0.41
CA ALA A 295 13.82 -26.54 0.93
C ALA A 295 14.78 -25.44 1.39
N SER A 296 14.46 -24.20 1.08
CA SER A 296 15.20 -23.03 1.53
C SER A 296 14.29 -21.87 1.89
N ILE A 297 14.73 -21.08 2.85
CA ILE A 297 14.16 -19.77 3.17
C ILE A 297 15.16 -18.74 2.68
N VAL A 298 14.69 -17.78 1.91
CA VAL A 298 15.54 -16.69 1.39
C VAL A 298 15.03 -15.36 1.94
N LEU A 299 15.95 -14.55 2.44
CA LEU A 299 15.70 -13.19 2.90
C LEU A 299 16.29 -12.21 1.90
N TYR A 300 15.57 -11.15 1.57
CA TYR A 300 16.00 -10.16 0.60
C TYR A 300 16.51 -8.91 1.29
N GLN A 301 17.86 -8.82 1.40
CA GLN A 301 18.52 -7.81 2.22
C GLN A 301 18.11 -6.39 1.85
N ARG A 302 18.14 -6.01 0.57
CA ARG A 302 17.84 -4.64 0.13
C ARG A 302 16.39 -4.23 0.39
N ASN A 303 15.47 -5.17 0.30
CA ASN A 303 14.07 -4.90 0.61
C ASN A 303 13.87 -4.71 2.13
N LEU A 304 14.48 -5.55 2.95
CA LEU A 304 14.47 -5.43 4.41
C LEU A 304 15.10 -4.11 4.89
N GLU A 305 16.27 -3.74 4.33
CA GLU A 305 16.98 -2.50 4.65
C GLU A 305 16.19 -1.25 4.23
N ARG A 306 15.34 -1.36 3.20
CA ARG A 306 14.49 -0.28 2.72
C ARG A 306 13.18 -0.18 3.50
N PHE A 307 12.67 -1.31 3.96
CA PHE A 307 11.45 -1.37 4.78
C PHE A 307 11.65 -0.70 6.14
N ALA A 308 12.75 -1.01 6.83
CA ALA A 308 13.02 -0.54 8.17
C ALA A 308 13.40 0.96 8.23
N ARG A 309 12.97 1.64 9.28
CA ARG A 309 13.33 3.05 9.58
C ARG A 309 14.47 3.17 10.56
N THR A 310 14.70 2.14 11.37
CA THR A 310 15.80 2.07 12.36
C THR A 310 16.50 0.72 12.30
N ARG A 311 17.71 0.67 12.89
CA ARG A 311 18.47 -0.57 12.99
C ARG A 311 17.75 -1.63 13.84
N GLU A 312 17.12 -1.19 14.89
CA GLU A 312 16.35 -2.04 15.79
C GLU A 312 15.15 -2.65 15.07
N GLU A 313 14.43 -1.85 14.30
CA GLU A 313 13.31 -2.29 13.46
C GLU A 313 13.75 -3.27 12.37
N LEU A 314 14.92 -3.04 11.73
CA LEU A 314 15.46 -3.98 10.76
C LEU A 314 15.73 -5.35 11.37
N ILE A 315 16.33 -5.39 12.57
CA ILE A 315 16.60 -6.65 13.27
C ILE A 315 15.31 -7.36 13.67
N GLU A 316 14.31 -6.61 14.11
CA GLU A 316 12.98 -7.15 14.43
C GLU A 316 12.30 -7.71 13.18
N GLN A 317 12.33 -6.95 12.06
CA GLN A 317 11.73 -7.36 10.80
C GLN A 317 12.40 -8.61 10.21
N ILE A 318 13.72 -8.74 10.33
CA ILE A 318 14.41 -9.99 9.97
C ILE A 318 13.82 -11.18 10.77
N GLY A 319 13.56 -10.99 12.06
CA GLY A 319 12.96 -12.02 12.91
C GLY A 319 11.53 -12.38 12.50
N ILE A 320 10.71 -11.40 12.20
CA ILE A 320 9.33 -11.57 11.72
C ILE A 320 9.35 -12.32 10.39
N THR A 321 10.15 -11.86 9.42
CA THR A 321 10.26 -12.50 8.10
C THR A 321 10.72 -13.96 8.19
N VAL A 322 11.73 -14.28 9.02
CA VAL A 322 12.14 -15.67 9.24
C VAL A 322 11.00 -16.51 9.79
N MET A 323 10.23 -15.98 10.75
CA MET A 323 9.11 -16.70 11.34
C MET A 323 7.97 -16.92 10.33
N HIS A 324 7.68 -15.91 9.52
CA HIS A 324 6.70 -15.96 8.43
C HIS A 324 7.02 -17.07 7.43
N GLU A 325 8.27 -17.11 6.93
CA GLU A 325 8.71 -18.12 5.97
C GLU A 325 8.75 -19.54 6.59
N VAL A 326 9.04 -19.66 7.88
CA VAL A 326 8.89 -20.93 8.62
C VAL A 326 7.43 -21.35 8.70
N GLY A 327 6.49 -20.40 8.78
CA GLY A 327 5.06 -20.68 8.71
C GLY A 327 4.67 -21.32 7.37
N HIS A 328 5.14 -20.78 6.24
CA HIS A 328 4.94 -21.38 4.93
C HIS A 328 5.57 -22.76 4.81
N LEU A 329 6.79 -22.95 5.33
CA LEU A 329 7.41 -24.26 5.43
C LEU A 329 6.53 -25.26 6.20
N MET A 330 5.81 -24.82 7.25
CA MET A 330 4.88 -25.63 8.04
C MET A 330 3.57 -25.92 7.31
N GLY A 331 3.30 -25.25 6.18
CA GLY A 331 2.07 -25.37 5.40
C GLY A 331 0.96 -24.43 5.84
N LEU A 332 1.29 -23.33 6.51
CA LEU A 332 0.35 -22.25 6.81
C LEU A 332 0.20 -21.35 5.57
N ASP A 333 -1.02 -20.94 5.26
CA ASP A 333 -1.30 -19.93 4.26
C ASP A 333 -1.28 -18.51 4.87
N GLU A 334 -1.46 -17.48 4.03
CA GLU A 334 -1.43 -16.08 4.46
C GLU A 334 -2.51 -15.78 5.51
N ASP A 335 -3.70 -16.36 5.37
CA ASP A 335 -4.80 -16.18 6.33
C ASP A 335 -4.46 -16.80 7.69
N ASP A 336 -3.83 -17.98 7.69
CA ASP A 336 -3.33 -18.66 8.90
C ASP A 336 -2.23 -17.83 9.58
N LEU A 337 -1.33 -17.23 8.81
CA LEU A 337 -0.23 -16.40 9.31
C LEU A 337 -0.75 -15.11 9.92
N TRP A 338 -1.64 -14.43 9.23
CA TRP A 338 -2.30 -13.21 9.73
C TRP A 338 -3.05 -13.46 11.06
N GLN A 339 -3.86 -14.54 11.13
CA GLN A 339 -4.58 -14.91 12.38
C GLN A 339 -3.65 -15.18 13.56
N ARG A 340 -2.38 -15.50 13.30
CA ARG A 340 -1.36 -15.79 14.33
C ARG A 340 -0.45 -14.60 14.61
N GLY A 341 -0.62 -13.47 13.91
CA GLY A 341 0.22 -12.28 14.01
C GLY A 341 1.66 -12.56 13.55
N LEU A 342 1.80 -13.28 12.45
CA LEU A 342 3.07 -13.67 11.84
C LEU A 342 3.25 -13.07 10.43
N ASP A 343 2.44 -12.09 10.08
CA ASP A 343 2.45 -11.34 8.83
C ASP A 343 3.37 -10.11 8.85
#